data_fdd23c52957f60ab95d6626fcd71e4b9
#
_entry.id   fdd23c52957f60ab95d6626fcd71e4b9
#
_cell.length_a   1.000
_cell.length_b   1.000
_cell.length_c   1.000
_cell.angle_alpha   90.00
_cell.angle_beta   90.00
_cell.angle_gamma   90.00
#
_symmetry.space_group_name_H-M   'P 1'
#
loop_
_entity.id
_entity.type
_entity.pdbx_description
1 polymer ?
#
loop_
_entity_poly.entity_id
_entity_poly.type
_entity_poly.pdbx_seq_one_letter_code
_entity_poly.pdbx_strand_id
1 'polypeptide(L)'
;NIMQEAQDQNFISDHTKIDVRTKVINTTDASGKNIYNYDVEVSYTVDEEYSATDDFAPGRFKCEESNAALAMLAIVKKALTGDFSKYMVEGKQVKVQITGMADALPFRRTVAYDGCYGDFDQEPVYKNDELSNITVTEATGISENEQLAYLRAMGVKDYLDRNIPAFGKMRTTFDTYIEVSQNKGGAYRRIGVKLTFVDAL
;
A
#
# COMPACT_ATOMS: atom_id res chain seq x y z
N ASN A 1 -19.62 9.65 6.94
CA ASN A 1 -18.84 9.20 5.79
C ASN A 1 -17.36 9.39 6.09
N ILE A 2 -16.55 8.31 5.98
CA ILE A 2 -15.10 8.29 6.30
C ILE A 2 -14.35 9.42 5.57
N MET A 3 -14.68 9.66 4.31
CA MET A 3 -14.05 10.70 3.51
C MET A 3 -14.36 12.10 4.05
N GLN A 4 -15.60 12.35 4.42
CA GLN A 4 -16.00 13.63 5.01
C GLN A 4 -15.32 13.87 6.34
N GLU A 5 -15.32 12.86 7.22
CA GLU A 5 -14.66 12.96 8.53
C GLU A 5 -13.14 13.18 8.40
N ALA A 6 -12.50 12.56 7.40
CA ALA A 6 -11.07 12.75 7.15
C ALA A 6 -10.77 14.15 6.66
N GLN A 7 -11.62 14.73 5.80
CA GLN A 7 -11.52 16.12 5.37
C GLN A 7 -11.71 17.07 6.54
N ASP A 8 -12.75 16.84 7.35
CA ASP A 8 -13.06 17.64 8.54
C ASP A 8 -11.91 17.65 9.57
N GLN A 9 -11.10 16.59 9.60
CA GLN A 9 -9.92 16.47 10.46
C GLN A 9 -8.61 16.90 9.80
N ASN A 10 -8.66 17.49 8.60
CA ASN A 10 -7.50 17.90 7.80
C ASN A 10 -6.50 16.75 7.48
N PHE A 11 -6.98 15.52 7.38
CA PHE A 11 -6.15 14.39 6.95
C PHE A 11 -5.86 14.38 5.45
N ILE A 12 -6.68 15.10 4.67
CA ILE A 12 -6.57 15.19 3.21
C ILE A 12 -6.35 16.65 2.84
N SER A 13 -5.31 16.93 2.05
CA SER A 13 -5.13 18.24 1.45
C SER A 13 -6.18 18.49 0.36
N ASP A 14 -6.44 19.76 0.02
CA ASP A 14 -7.35 20.13 -1.06
C ASP A 14 -6.90 19.62 -2.44
N HIS A 15 -5.64 19.21 -2.56
CA HIS A 15 -5.00 18.77 -3.81
C HIS A 15 -4.90 17.25 -3.95
N THR A 16 -5.24 16.50 -2.91
CA THR A 16 -5.19 15.05 -2.89
C THR A 16 -6.59 14.48 -2.80
N LYS A 17 -6.96 13.66 -3.76
CA LYS A 17 -8.22 12.92 -3.78
C LYS A 17 -7.97 11.47 -3.39
N ILE A 18 -8.56 11.04 -2.28
CA ILE A 18 -8.55 9.63 -1.85
C ILE A 18 -9.78 8.93 -2.44
N ASP A 19 -9.55 7.78 -3.03
CA ASP A 19 -10.59 6.94 -3.61
C ASP A 19 -10.70 5.63 -2.80
N VAL A 20 -11.89 5.35 -2.27
CA VAL A 20 -12.19 4.12 -1.53
C VAL A 20 -13.25 3.36 -2.31
N ARG A 21 -12.87 2.19 -2.83
CA ARG A 21 -13.77 1.31 -3.58
C ARG A 21 -14.05 0.07 -2.78
N THR A 22 -15.32 -0.32 -2.73
CA THR A 22 -15.76 -1.51 -2.01
C THR A 22 -16.53 -2.43 -2.94
N LYS A 23 -16.38 -3.74 -2.74
CA LYS A 23 -17.03 -4.76 -3.55
C LYS A 23 -17.28 -6.01 -2.72
N VAL A 24 -18.48 -6.57 -2.83
CA VAL A 24 -18.80 -7.90 -2.29
C VAL A 24 -18.60 -8.93 -3.39
N ILE A 25 -17.84 -9.97 -3.10
CA ILE A 25 -17.58 -11.07 -4.01
C ILE A 25 -18.11 -12.35 -3.39
N ASN A 26 -19.04 -13.00 -4.10
CA ASN A 26 -19.50 -14.33 -3.75
C ASN A 26 -18.54 -15.36 -4.37
N THR A 27 -18.04 -16.27 -3.54
CA THR A 27 -17.16 -17.36 -3.96
C THR A 27 -17.54 -18.65 -3.22
N THR A 28 -16.86 -19.72 -3.52
CA THR A 28 -17.09 -21.03 -2.91
C THR A 28 -15.81 -21.50 -2.22
N ASP A 29 -15.93 -21.92 -0.95
CA ASP A 29 -14.79 -22.48 -0.24
C ASP A 29 -14.44 -23.92 -0.71
N ALA A 30 -13.38 -24.49 -0.14
CA ALA A 30 -12.92 -25.83 -0.48
C ALA A 30 -13.98 -26.94 -0.20
N SER A 31 -14.94 -26.69 0.66
CA SER A 31 -16.05 -27.60 1.01
C SER A 31 -17.27 -27.46 0.09
N GLY A 32 -17.26 -26.49 -0.83
CA GLY A 32 -18.40 -26.19 -1.70
C GLY A 32 -19.42 -25.22 -1.08
N LYS A 33 -19.14 -24.66 0.11
CA LYS A 33 -20.00 -23.67 0.74
C LYS A 33 -19.81 -22.29 0.12
N ASN A 34 -20.91 -21.60 -0.14
CA ASN A 34 -20.87 -20.19 -0.55
C ASN A 34 -20.33 -19.32 0.59
N ILE A 35 -19.36 -18.51 0.27
CA ILE A 35 -18.81 -17.48 1.17
C ILE A 35 -18.82 -16.12 0.46
N TYR A 36 -18.90 -15.07 1.26
CA TYR A 36 -18.88 -13.69 0.77
C TYR A 36 -17.62 -13.00 1.25
N ASN A 37 -16.79 -12.57 0.31
CA ASN A 37 -15.62 -11.76 0.58
C ASN A 37 -15.98 -10.28 0.41
N TYR A 38 -15.39 -9.45 1.23
CA TYR A 38 -15.56 -8.00 1.14
C TYR A 38 -14.21 -7.38 0.77
N ASP A 39 -14.16 -6.78 -0.42
CA ASP A 39 -12.97 -6.10 -0.91
C ASP A 39 -13.04 -4.61 -0.63
N VAL A 40 -11.97 -4.06 -0.11
CA VAL A 40 -11.76 -2.63 0.10
C VAL A 40 -10.45 -2.23 -0.57
N GLU A 41 -10.54 -1.37 -1.58
CA GLU A 41 -9.38 -0.84 -2.30
C GLU A 41 -9.25 0.65 -2.03
N VAL A 42 -8.07 1.08 -1.58
CA VAL A 42 -7.79 2.48 -1.29
C VAL A 42 -6.62 2.94 -2.16
N SER A 43 -6.86 4.00 -2.89
CA SER A 43 -5.88 4.66 -3.75
C SER A 43 -6.03 6.18 -3.65
N TYR A 44 -5.15 6.92 -4.31
CA TYR A 44 -5.24 8.36 -4.34
C TYR A 44 -4.74 8.92 -5.66
N THR A 45 -5.18 10.14 -5.97
CA THR A 45 -4.65 10.98 -7.04
C THR A 45 -4.32 12.35 -6.46
N VAL A 46 -3.30 12.98 -7.02
CA VAL A 46 -2.89 14.34 -6.68
C VAL A 46 -3.06 15.20 -7.91
N ASP A 47 -3.55 16.42 -7.75
CA ASP A 47 -3.62 17.38 -8.85
C ASP A 47 -2.24 17.55 -9.48
N GLU A 48 -2.16 17.59 -10.81
CA GLU A 48 -0.91 17.55 -11.56
C GLU A 48 0.09 18.63 -11.12
N GLU A 49 -0.40 19.84 -10.85
CA GLU A 49 0.43 20.96 -10.40
C GLU A 49 1.04 20.78 -9.01
N TYR A 50 0.46 19.89 -8.17
CA TYR A 50 0.93 19.58 -6.81
C TYR A 50 1.61 18.23 -6.69
N SER A 51 1.67 17.47 -7.75
CA SER A 51 2.25 16.12 -7.75
C SER A 51 3.74 16.12 -7.35
N ALA A 52 4.47 17.17 -7.68
CA ALA A 52 5.88 17.29 -7.31
C ALA A 52 6.12 17.45 -5.79
N THR A 53 5.13 17.97 -5.07
CA THR A 53 5.23 18.26 -3.62
C THR A 53 4.51 17.25 -2.75
N ASP A 54 3.42 16.68 -3.23
CA ASP A 54 2.54 15.83 -2.43
C ASP A 54 2.74 14.32 -2.68
N ASP A 55 3.19 13.93 -3.88
CA ASP A 55 3.64 12.57 -4.15
C ASP A 55 5.09 12.34 -3.66
N PHE A 56 5.57 11.10 -3.74
CA PHE A 56 6.97 10.82 -3.42
C PHE A 56 7.92 11.60 -4.32
N ALA A 57 8.90 12.24 -3.71
CA ALA A 57 10.02 12.82 -4.46
C ALA A 57 10.88 11.71 -5.09
N PRO A 58 11.65 12.01 -6.16
CA PRO A 58 12.55 11.04 -6.76
C PRO A 58 13.49 10.40 -5.72
N GLY A 59 13.60 9.08 -5.75
CA GLY A 59 14.47 8.32 -4.84
C GLY A 59 13.97 8.20 -3.40
N ARG A 60 12.83 8.78 -3.05
CA ARG A 60 12.24 8.69 -1.70
C ARG A 60 11.24 7.56 -1.62
N PHE A 61 11.19 6.87 -0.48
CA PHE A 61 10.34 5.69 -0.29
C PHE A 61 9.62 5.64 1.06
N LYS A 62 10.06 6.38 2.06
CA LYS A 62 9.38 6.42 3.36
C LYS A 62 8.05 7.13 3.21
N CYS A 63 6.96 6.52 3.71
CA CYS A 63 5.61 7.10 3.58
C CYS A 63 5.52 8.49 4.22
N GLU A 64 6.29 8.76 5.26
CA GLU A 64 6.40 10.06 5.91
C GLU A 64 6.94 11.17 4.99
N GLU A 65 7.55 10.78 3.88
CA GLU A 65 8.09 11.71 2.88
C GLU A 65 7.10 12.03 1.74
N SER A 66 5.86 11.51 1.82
CA SER A 66 4.77 11.81 0.88
C SER A 66 3.51 12.20 1.65
N ASN A 67 3.08 13.44 1.50
CA ASN A 67 1.85 13.94 2.13
C ASN A 67 0.62 13.14 1.68
N ALA A 68 0.55 12.80 0.39
CA ALA A 68 -0.54 12.02 -0.16
C ALA A 68 -0.56 10.58 0.37
N ALA A 69 0.60 9.94 0.50
CA ALA A 69 0.71 8.60 1.07
C ALA A 69 0.26 8.58 2.54
N LEU A 70 0.69 9.55 3.34
CA LEU A 70 0.25 9.68 4.73
C LEU A 70 -1.26 9.91 4.84
N ALA A 71 -1.83 10.77 3.99
CA ALA A 71 -3.26 11.02 3.97
C ALA A 71 -4.05 9.74 3.65
N MET A 72 -3.61 8.98 2.64
CA MET A 72 -4.22 7.70 2.29
C MET A 72 -4.15 6.70 3.46
N LEU A 73 -3.00 6.56 4.08
CA LEU A 73 -2.81 5.62 5.20
C LEU A 73 -3.63 6.03 6.44
N ALA A 74 -3.80 7.31 6.69
CA ALA A 74 -4.69 7.81 7.74
C ALA A 74 -6.16 7.43 7.48
N ILE A 75 -6.60 7.49 6.22
CA ILE A 75 -7.93 7.02 5.81
C ILE A 75 -8.07 5.50 6.01
N VAL A 76 -7.07 4.73 5.63
CA VAL A 76 -7.07 3.27 5.85
C VAL A 76 -7.19 2.95 7.34
N LYS A 77 -6.39 3.60 8.17
CA LYS A 77 -6.46 3.43 9.63
C LYS A 77 -7.84 3.76 10.17
N LYS A 78 -8.40 4.90 9.78
CA LYS A 78 -9.72 5.34 10.22
C LYS A 78 -10.81 4.36 9.78
N ALA A 79 -10.75 3.88 8.54
CA ALA A 79 -11.70 2.89 8.02
C ALA A 79 -11.64 1.58 8.82
N LEU A 80 -10.45 1.05 9.06
CA LEU A 80 -10.26 -0.23 9.74
C LEU A 80 -10.55 -0.19 11.24
N THR A 81 -10.42 0.96 11.87
CA THR A 81 -10.75 1.17 13.28
C THR A 81 -12.18 1.70 13.50
N GLY A 82 -12.86 2.09 12.42
CA GLY A 82 -14.22 2.61 12.39
C GLY A 82 -15.21 1.70 11.67
N ASP A 83 -15.66 2.11 10.49
CA ASP A 83 -16.75 1.45 9.75
C ASP A 83 -16.46 -0.01 9.37
N PHE A 84 -15.20 -0.36 9.12
CA PHE A 84 -14.80 -1.72 8.77
C PHE A 84 -14.27 -2.53 9.97
N SER A 85 -14.31 -1.98 11.18
CA SER A 85 -13.83 -2.68 12.39
C SER A 85 -14.59 -3.98 12.66
N LYS A 86 -15.84 -4.07 12.23
CA LYS A 86 -16.67 -5.29 12.32
C LYS A 86 -16.08 -6.49 11.55
N TYR A 87 -15.23 -6.25 10.57
CA TYR A 87 -14.54 -7.30 9.81
C TYR A 87 -13.18 -7.65 10.41
N MET A 88 -12.65 -6.82 11.30
CA MET A 88 -11.34 -6.98 11.96
C MET A 88 -11.48 -7.84 13.22
N VAL A 89 -11.95 -9.07 13.02
CA VAL A 89 -12.30 -10.01 14.11
C VAL A 89 -11.20 -11.05 14.25
N GLU A 90 -10.81 -11.33 15.50
CA GLU A 90 -9.83 -12.37 15.84
C GLU A 90 -10.18 -13.71 15.18
N GLY A 91 -9.20 -14.36 14.58
CA GLY A 91 -9.35 -15.64 13.90
C GLY A 91 -9.94 -15.57 12.50
N LYS A 92 -10.51 -14.44 12.07
CA LYS A 92 -10.94 -14.23 10.68
C LYS A 92 -9.73 -13.99 9.76
N GLN A 93 -9.90 -14.30 8.49
CA GLN A 93 -8.85 -14.14 7.48
C GLN A 93 -8.99 -12.80 6.76
N VAL A 94 -7.88 -12.11 6.62
CA VAL A 94 -7.75 -10.94 5.75
C VAL A 94 -6.54 -11.10 4.84
N LYS A 95 -6.72 -10.81 3.56
CA LYS A 95 -5.65 -10.75 2.57
C LYS A 95 -5.37 -9.28 2.30
N VAL A 96 -4.12 -8.87 2.48
CA VAL A 96 -3.67 -7.50 2.26
C VAL A 96 -2.75 -7.48 1.06
N GLN A 97 -3.16 -6.78 0.01
CA GLN A 97 -2.32 -6.47 -1.15
C GLN A 97 -1.78 -5.06 -0.97
N ILE A 98 -0.46 -4.94 -0.92
CA ILE A 98 0.23 -3.65 -0.88
C ILE A 98 0.94 -3.42 -2.20
N THR A 99 0.78 -2.23 -2.75
CA THR A 99 1.39 -1.85 -4.03
C THR A 99 2.32 -0.66 -3.82
N GLY A 100 3.54 -0.79 -4.31
CA GLY A 100 4.46 0.32 -4.45
C GLY A 100 4.71 0.61 -5.92
N MET A 101 4.75 1.89 -6.28
CA MET A 101 4.93 2.35 -7.65
C MET A 101 6.13 3.28 -7.76
N ALA A 102 6.91 3.11 -8.82
CA ALA A 102 8.00 3.99 -9.20
C ALA A 102 7.83 4.47 -10.64
N ASP A 103 8.36 5.65 -10.92
CA ASP A 103 8.40 6.19 -12.28
C ASP A 103 9.62 5.69 -13.06
N ALA A 104 9.75 6.14 -14.29
CA ALA A 104 10.84 5.76 -15.19
C ALA A 104 12.14 6.58 -15.00
N LEU A 105 12.22 7.39 -13.95
CA LEU A 105 13.43 8.19 -13.70
C LEU A 105 14.60 7.26 -13.35
N PRO A 106 15.67 7.23 -14.17
CA PRO A 106 16.76 6.28 -13.95
C PRO A 106 17.64 6.69 -12.75
N PHE A 107 18.16 5.71 -12.06
CA PHE A 107 19.23 5.93 -11.08
C PHE A 107 20.54 6.29 -11.82
N ARG A 108 21.16 7.38 -11.40
CA ARG A 108 22.49 7.77 -11.88
C ARG A 108 23.62 7.12 -11.09
N ARG A 109 23.30 6.66 -9.87
CA ARG A 109 24.23 6.00 -8.96
C ARG A 109 23.41 5.17 -7.97
N THR A 110 24.04 4.20 -7.33
CA THR A 110 23.45 3.48 -6.21
C THR A 110 23.26 4.44 -5.02
N VAL A 111 22.06 4.42 -4.44
CA VAL A 111 21.72 5.18 -3.24
C VAL A 111 21.80 4.23 -2.05
N ALA A 112 22.37 4.70 -0.94
CA ALA A 112 22.43 3.89 0.26
C ALA A 112 21.03 3.58 0.79
N TYR A 113 20.83 2.35 1.23
CA TYR A 113 19.66 1.94 1.98
C TYR A 113 20.05 1.78 3.46
N ASP A 114 19.31 2.43 4.36
CA ASP A 114 19.58 2.44 5.79
C ASP A 114 19.03 1.22 6.54
N GLY A 115 18.42 0.27 5.84
CA GLY A 115 17.84 -0.93 6.46
C GLY A 115 16.59 -0.67 7.32
N CYS A 116 15.93 0.49 7.18
CA CYS A 116 14.83 0.90 8.06
C CYS A 116 13.64 -0.09 8.07
N TYR A 117 13.44 -0.86 7.01
CA TYR A 117 12.42 -1.91 6.92
C TYR A 117 13.00 -3.31 7.00
N GLY A 118 14.31 -3.45 7.18
CA GLY A 118 15.05 -4.72 7.17
C GLY A 118 15.73 -5.00 5.85
N ASP A 119 16.49 -6.07 5.82
CA ASP A 119 17.13 -6.57 4.61
C ASP A 119 16.22 -7.60 3.93
N PHE A 120 16.08 -7.47 2.62
CA PHE A 120 15.24 -8.34 1.79
C PHE A 120 16.13 -9.05 0.77
N ASP A 121 16.16 -10.39 0.83
CA ASP A 121 16.92 -11.22 -0.08
C ASP A 121 16.02 -12.25 -0.74
N GLN A 122 15.89 -12.16 -2.08
CA GLN A 122 15.03 -13.04 -2.88
C GLN A 122 13.58 -13.11 -2.37
N GLU A 123 13.06 -12.00 -1.88
CA GLU A 123 11.68 -11.94 -1.39
C GLU A 123 10.67 -12.05 -2.53
N PRO A 124 9.57 -12.80 -2.35
CA PRO A 124 8.52 -12.89 -3.35
C PRO A 124 7.85 -11.55 -3.56
N VAL A 125 7.63 -11.21 -4.83
CA VAL A 125 6.96 -9.99 -5.24
C VAL A 125 6.23 -10.24 -6.55
N TYR A 126 5.07 -9.58 -6.73
CA TYR A 126 4.39 -9.56 -8.03
C TYR A 126 4.85 -8.30 -8.78
N LYS A 127 5.51 -8.50 -9.90
CA LYS A 127 5.95 -7.45 -10.81
C LYS A 127 5.11 -7.53 -12.09
N ASN A 128 4.31 -6.48 -12.35
CA ASN A 128 3.35 -6.49 -13.47
C ASN A 128 2.46 -7.74 -13.46
N ASP A 129 1.95 -8.09 -12.27
CA ASP A 129 1.11 -9.28 -12.01
C ASP A 129 1.81 -10.64 -12.20
N GLU A 130 3.09 -10.67 -12.45
CA GLU A 130 3.90 -11.89 -12.54
C GLU A 130 4.73 -12.10 -11.27
N LEU A 131 4.71 -13.30 -10.73
CA LEU A 131 5.48 -13.67 -9.55
C LEU A 131 6.98 -13.65 -9.87
N SER A 132 7.72 -12.91 -9.07
CA SER A 132 9.16 -12.71 -9.18
C SER A 132 9.79 -12.64 -7.79
N ASN A 133 11.07 -12.34 -7.74
CA ASN A 133 11.80 -12.10 -6.49
C ASN A 133 12.49 -10.74 -6.54
N ILE A 134 12.71 -10.16 -5.37
CA ILE A 134 13.45 -8.91 -5.24
C ILE A 134 14.47 -9.00 -4.10
N THR A 135 15.61 -8.36 -4.32
CA THR A 135 16.65 -8.20 -3.31
C THR A 135 16.94 -6.71 -3.12
N VAL A 136 16.81 -6.25 -1.88
CA VAL A 136 17.28 -4.93 -1.46
C VAL A 136 17.75 -5.01 -0.01
N THR A 137 19.02 -4.72 0.22
CA THR A 137 19.68 -4.82 1.52
C THR A 137 20.52 -3.58 1.77
N GLU A 138 20.99 -3.39 3.00
CA GLU A 138 21.98 -2.34 3.28
C GLU A 138 23.23 -2.50 2.40
N ALA A 139 23.65 -3.74 2.15
CA ALA A 139 24.82 -4.04 1.31
C ALA A 139 24.60 -3.71 -0.18
N THR A 140 23.42 -4.03 -0.73
CA THR A 140 23.13 -3.74 -2.14
C THR A 140 22.85 -2.27 -2.40
N GLY A 141 22.27 -1.57 -1.44
CA GLY A 141 21.67 -0.26 -1.66
C GLY A 141 20.51 -0.32 -2.64
N ILE A 142 20.14 0.83 -3.17
CA ILE A 142 19.04 1.02 -4.12
C ILE A 142 19.63 1.53 -5.44
N SER A 143 19.50 0.74 -6.49
CA SER A 143 20.03 1.05 -7.82
C SER A 143 18.98 0.94 -8.95
N GLU A 144 17.81 0.39 -8.63
CA GLU A 144 16.76 0.11 -9.59
C GLU A 144 15.40 0.60 -9.09
N ASN A 145 14.52 0.98 -10.02
CA ASN A 145 13.18 1.46 -9.71
C ASN A 145 12.31 0.38 -9.07
N GLU A 146 12.53 -0.88 -9.39
CA GLU A 146 11.85 -2.02 -8.76
C GLU A 146 12.13 -2.08 -7.25
N GLN A 147 13.37 -1.87 -6.84
CA GLN A 147 13.74 -1.81 -5.42
C GLN A 147 13.07 -0.63 -4.71
N LEU A 148 13.01 0.52 -5.38
CA LEU A 148 12.35 1.70 -4.85
C LEU A 148 10.84 1.48 -4.69
N ALA A 149 10.19 0.90 -5.69
CA ALA A 149 8.77 0.52 -5.63
C ALA A 149 8.52 -0.46 -4.48
N TYR A 150 9.37 -1.46 -4.32
CA TYR A 150 9.26 -2.42 -3.23
C TYR A 150 9.38 -1.76 -1.85
N LEU A 151 10.33 -0.87 -1.65
CA LEU A 151 10.49 -0.16 -0.37
C LEU A 151 9.30 0.77 -0.07
N ARG A 152 8.67 1.36 -1.08
CA ARG A 152 7.41 2.10 -0.91
C ARG A 152 6.29 1.18 -0.42
N ALA A 153 6.19 -0.02 -0.95
CA ALA A 153 5.25 -1.03 -0.46
C ALA A 153 5.57 -1.46 0.97
N MET A 154 6.85 -1.65 1.31
CA MET A 154 7.25 -2.01 2.68
C MET A 154 6.94 -0.91 3.69
N GLY A 155 6.97 0.34 3.27
CA GLY A 155 6.51 1.46 4.09
C GLY A 155 5.03 1.36 4.45
N VAL A 156 4.19 0.91 3.52
CA VAL A 156 2.77 0.62 3.78
C VAL A 156 2.63 -0.50 4.80
N LYS A 157 3.33 -1.61 4.59
CA LYS A 157 3.29 -2.75 5.53
C LYS A 157 3.71 -2.33 6.93
N ASP A 158 4.80 -1.60 7.06
CA ASP A 158 5.29 -1.09 8.33
C ASP A 158 4.26 -0.19 9.02
N TYR A 159 3.62 0.71 8.27
CA TYR A 159 2.55 1.56 8.82
C TYR A 159 1.37 0.73 9.34
N LEU A 160 0.90 -0.24 8.56
CA LEU A 160 -0.23 -1.08 8.93
C LEU A 160 0.10 -1.94 10.17
N ASP A 161 1.27 -2.54 10.22
CA ASP A 161 1.72 -3.36 11.37
C ASP A 161 1.79 -2.52 12.65
N ARG A 162 2.27 -1.28 12.57
CA ARG A 162 2.39 -0.39 13.74
C ARG A 162 1.05 0.22 14.16
N ASN A 163 0.14 0.49 13.24
CA ASN A 163 -1.08 1.26 13.50
C ASN A 163 -2.36 0.43 13.59
N ILE A 164 -2.33 -0.82 13.13
CA ILE A 164 -3.50 -1.71 13.12
C ILE A 164 -3.18 -3.02 13.87
N PRO A 165 -3.18 -3.01 15.21
CA PRO A 165 -2.83 -4.20 16.00
C PRO A 165 -3.73 -5.40 15.74
N ALA A 166 -4.96 -5.17 15.29
CA ALA A 166 -5.92 -6.22 14.99
C ALA A 166 -5.42 -7.21 13.94
N PHE A 167 -4.55 -6.79 13.01
CA PHE A 167 -3.95 -7.71 12.04
C PHE A 167 -3.15 -8.83 12.71
N GLY A 168 -2.53 -8.58 13.84
CA GLY A 168 -1.79 -9.60 14.60
C GLY A 168 -2.68 -10.67 15.24
N LYS A 169 -3.98 -10.42 15.36
CA LYS A 169 -4.97 -11.36 15.92
C LYS A 169 -5.79 -12.06 14.85
N MET A 170 -5.70 -11.62 13.63
CA MET A 170 -6.36 -12.22 12.47
C MET A 170 -5.41 -13.17 11.74
N ARG A 171 -5.96 -14.02 10.87
CA ARG A 171 -5.16 -14.75 9.89
C ARG A 171 -4.86 -13.81 8.72
N THR A 172 -3.77 -13.07 8.83
CA THR A 172 -3.40 -12.02 7.89
C THR A 172 -2.30 -12.49 6.95
N THR A 173 -2.50 -12.29 5.65
CA THR A 173 -1.47 -12.50 4.63
C THR A 173 -1.19 -11.18 3.93
N PHE A 174 0.08 -10.94 3.63
CA PHE A 174 0.52 -9.78 2.85
C PHE A 174 1.11 -10.25 1.52
N ASP A 175 0.56 -9.73 0.43
CA ASP A 175 1.14 -9.89 -0.90
C ASP A 175 1.63 -8.53 -1.40
N THR A 176 2.85 -8.49 -1.90
CA THR A 176 3.49 -7.26 -2.35
C THR A 176 3.50 -7.20 -3.87
N TYR A 177 2.99 -6.10 -4.40
CA TYR A 177 2.94 -5.78 -5.82
C TYR A 177 3.82 -4.56 -6.08
N ILE A 178 4.59 -4.62 -7.15
CA ILE A 178 5.37 -3.48 -7.62
C ILE A 178 5.02 -3.14 -9.06
N GLU A 179 4.96 -1.86 -9.35
CA GLU A 179 4.73 -1.31 -10.68
C GLU A 179 5.80 -0.27 -10.98
N VAL A 180 6.48 -0.43 -12.10
CA VAL A 180 7.42 0.57 -12.62
C VAL A 180 6.85 1.12 -13.91
N SER A 181 6.55 2.41 -13.93
CA SER A 181 6.02 3.09 -15.11
C SER A 181 7.11 3.28 -16.17
N GLN A 182 6.68 3.37 -17.42
CA GLN A 182 7.53 3.83 -18.53
C GLN A 182 7.56 5.36 -18.62
N ASN A 183 6.76 6.06 -17.82
CA ASN A 183 6.67 7.52 -17.77
C ASN A 183 7.34 8.07 -16.51
N LYS A 184 7.82 9.30 -16.58
CA LYS A 184 8.40 10.03 -15.45
C LYS A 184 7.36 10.93 -14.81
N GLY A 185 7.48 11.15 -13.52
CA GLY A 185 6.67 12.14 -12.79
C GLY A 185 6.06 11.61 -11.50
N GLY A 186 5.64 12.53 -10.63
CA GLY A 186 5.05 12.23 -9.32
C GLY A 186 3.81 11.34 -9.40
N ALA A 187 3.00 11.50 -10.44
CA ALA A 187 1.81 10.68 -10.67
C ALA A 187 2.09 9.17 -10.72
N TYR A 188 3.33 8.78 -10.96
CA TYR A 188 3.76 7.38 -11.05
C TYR A 188 4.56 6.92 -9.82
N ARG A 189 4.72 7.79 -8.82
CA ARG A 189 5.44 7.51 -7.57
C ARG A 189 4.45 7.46 -6.41
N ARG A 190 3.73 6.34 -6.29
CA ARG A 190 2.60 6.18 -5.37
C ARG A 190 2.59 4.85 -4.65
N ILE A 191 1.63 4.70 -3.76
CA ILE A 191 1.29 3.46 -3.06
C ILE A 191 -0.20 3.17 -3.22
N GLY A 192 -0.58 1.91 -2.99
CA GLY A 192 -1.96 1.47 -2.95
C GLY A 192 -2.13 0.33 -1.94
N VAL A 193 -3.36 0.15 -1.49
CA VAL A 193 -3.74 -0.93 -0.56
C VAL A 193 -5.07 -1.53 -1.02
N LYS A 194 -5.11 -2.86 -1.06
CA LYS A 194 -6.36 -3.61 -1.22
C LYS A 194 -6.47 -4.63 -0.10
N LEU A 195 -7.61 -4.64 0.57
CA LEU A 195 -7.93 -5.59 1.62
C LEU A 195 -9.05 -6.50 1.15
N THR A 196 -8.90 -7.80 1.37
CA THR A 196 -9.97 -8.76 1.16
C THR A 196 -10.29 -9.43 2.48
N PHE A 197 -11.46 -9.13 3.05
CA PHE A 197 -11.98 -9.80 4.22
C PHE A 197 -12.69 -11.06 3.77
N VAL A 198 -12.16 -12.21 4.16
CA VAL A 198 -12.66 -13.51 3.73
C VAL A 198 -13.82 -13.95 4.64
N ASP A 199 -14.89 -14.45 4.04
CA ASP A 199 -16.10 -14.90 4.77
C ASP A 199 -16.64 -13.81 5.72
N ALA A 200 -16.80 -12.61 5.17
CA ALA A 200 -17.10 -11.41 5.93
C ALA A 200 -18.59 -11.25 6.29
N LEU A 201 -19.50 -11.96 5.61
CA LEU A 201 -20.96 -11.84 5.76
C LEU A 201 -21.62 -13.12 6.23
#